data_421308adfa048c63203c2f8f426c2ca8
#
_entry.id   421308adfa048c63203c2f8f426c2ca8
#
_cell.length_a   1.000
_cell.length_b   1.000
_cell.length_c   1.000
_cell.angle_alpha   90.00
_cell.angle_beta   90.00
_cell.angle_gamma   90.00
#
_symmetry.space_group_name_H-M   'P 1'
#
loop_
_entity.id
_entity.type
_entity.pdbx_description
1 polymer ?
#
loop_
_entity_poly.entity_id
_entity_poly.type
_entity_poly.pdbx_seq_one_letter_code
_entity_poly.pdbx_strand_id
1 'polypeptide(L)' 'MKKKFILEGLDCANCATKIENDISKLDGVECASINLMTTKLIIEAHDEKMQGIIETAKKIVNKYEPDVVFKIA' A
#
# COMPACT_ATOMS: atom_id res chain seq x y z
N MET A 1 10.01 -10.84 -0.89
CA MET A 1 9.38 -10.70 -2.20
C MET A 1 8.81 -9.31 -2.36
N LYS A 2 8.89 -8.76 -3.54
CA LYS A 2 8.47 -7.39 -3.82
C LYS A 2 7.25 -7.39 -4.72
N LYS A 3 6.19 -6.70 -4.30
CA LYS A 3 4.96 -6.58 -5.08
C LYS A 3 4.67 -5.11 -5.35
N LYS A 4 4.14 -4.85 -6.54
CA LYS A 4 3.75 -3.50 -6.94
C LYS A 4 2.24 -3.42 -7.06
N PHE A 5 1.68 -2.32 -6.62
CA PHE A 5 0.25 -2.07 -6.70
C PHE A 5 0.01 -0.66 -7.23
N ILE A 6 -1.17 -0.43 -7.76
CA ILE A 6 -1.57 0.89 -8.23
C ILE A 6 -2.71 1.38 -7.36
N LEU A 7 -2.55 2.59 -6.82
CA LEU A 7 -3.59 3.26 -6.03
C LEU A 7 -4.20 4.35 -6.91
N GLU A 8 -5.11 3.94 -7.78
CA GLU A 8 -5.71 4.84 -8.75
C GLU A 8 -6.57 5.89 -8.06
N GLY A 9 -6.31 7.14 -8.37
CA GLY A 9 -7.03 8.25 -7.77
C GLY A 9 -6.38 8.86 -6.54
N LEU A 10 -5.25 8.31 -6.09
CA LEU A 10 -4.54 8.85 -4.94
C LEU A 10 -3.80 10.13 -5.33
N ASP A 11 -4.20 11.24 -4.72
CA ASP A 11 -3.58 12.53 -5.00
C ASP A 11 -3.22 13.32 -3.74
N CYS A 12 -3.37 12.71 -2.58
CA CYS A 12 -3.09 13.34 -1.29
C CYS A 12 -1.76 12.85 -0.72
N ALA A 13 -0.76 13.72 -0.65
CA ALA A 13 0.55 13.36 -0.14
C ALA A 13 0.51 12.95 1.34
N ASN A 14 -0.30 13.64 2.14
CA ASN A 14 -0.43 13.30 3.56
C ASN A 14 -1.05 11.91 3.74
N CYS A 15 -2.07 11.61 2.94
CA CYS A 15 -2.70 10.29 2.98
C CYS A 15 -1.74 9.20 2.55
N ALA A 16 -0.97 9.47 1.50
CA ALA A 16 0.04 8.53 1.02
C ALA A 16 1.06 8.21 2.12
N THR A 17 1.53 9.22 2.83
CA THR A 17 2.48 9.05 3.93
C THR A 17 1.87 8.21 5.05
N LYS A 18 0.63 8.47 5.42
CA LYS A 18 -0.05 7.71 6.46
C LYS A 18 -0.25 6.26 6.07
N ILE A 19 -0.67 6.03 4.84
CA ILE A 19 -0.86 4.69 4.30
C ILE A 19 0.47 3.94 4.30
N GLU A 20 1.52 4.57 3.81
CA GLU A 20 2.85 3.98 3.77
C GLU A 20 3.34 3.59 5.16
N ASN A 21 3.18 4.51 6.13
CA ASN A 21 3.60 4.25 7.50
C ASN A 21 2.81 3.09 8.13
N ASP A 22 1.51 3.07 7.92
CA ASP A 22 0.67 2.02 8.48
C ASP A 22 1.01 0.66 7.88
N ILE A 23 1.24 0.61 6.57
CA ILE A 23 1.62 -0.64 5.90
C ILE A 23 2.99 -1.10 6.38
N SER A 24 3.94 -0.19 6.53
CA SER A 24 5.29 -0.57 6.96
C SER A 24 5.34 -1.09 8.39
N LYS A 25 4.33 -0.79 9.20
CA LYS A 25 4.22 -1.31 10.56
C LYS A 25 3.62 -2.71 10.64
N LEU A 26 3.08 -3.20 9.54
CA LEU A 26 2.47 -4.53 9.53
C LEU A 26 3.54 -5.61 9.71
N ASP A 27 3.15 -6.65 10.46
CA ASP A 27 4.03 -7.78 10.69
C ASP A 27 4.34 -8.51 9.38
N GLY A 28 5.61 -8.71 9.12
CA GLY A 28 6.05 -9.36 7.88
C GLY A 28 6.43 -8.41 6.76
N VAL A 29 6.12 -7.12 6.89
CA VAL A 29 6.51 -6.13 5.89
C VAL A 29 7.94 -5.66 6.18
N GLU A 30 8.82 -5.83 5.20
CA GLU A 30 10.19 -5.34 5.31
C GLU A 30 10.29 -3.88 4.91
N CYS A 31 9.54 -3.51 3.87
CA CYS A 31 9.59 -2.15 3.35
C CYS A 31 8.31 -1.84 2.59
N ALA A 32 7.86 -0.60 2.69
CA ALA A 32 6.72 -0.12 1.90
C ALA A 32 7.02 1.28 1.43
N SER A 33 6.68 1.56 0.18
CA SER A 33 6.93 2.85 -0.44
C SER A 33 5.80 3.22 -1.39
N ILE A 34 5.41 4.48 -1.39
CA ILE A 34 4.40 4.99 -2.29
C ILE A 34 4.99 6.11 -3.13
N ASN A 35 4.85 5.98 -4.45
CA ASN A 35 5.23 7.04 -5.38
C ASN A 35 3.97 7.78 -5.81
N LEU A 36 3.81 9.00 -5.36
CA LEU A 36 2.61 9.77 -5.63
C LEU A 36 2.47 10.18 -7.10
N MET A 37 3.58 10.38 -7.78
CA MET A 37 3.57 10.77 -9.19
C MET A 37 2.98 9.69 -10.09
N THR A 38 3.24 8.42 -9.77
CA THR A 38 2.74 7.29 -10.53
C THR A 38 1.62 6.57 -9.82
N THR A 39 1.28 6.99 -8.61
CA THR A 39 0.30 6.35 -7.72
C THR A 39 0.58 4.87 -7.50
N LYS A 40 1.85 4.51 -7.47
CA LYS A 40 2.28 3.13 -7.26
C LYS A 40 2.67 2.90 -5.82
N LEU A 41 2.24 1.77 -5.29
CA LEU A 41 2.62 1.28 -3.98
C LEU A 41 3.51 0.05 -4.16
N ILE A 42 4.68 0.07 -3.53
CA ILE A 42 5.59 -1.06 -3.56
C ILE A 42 5.70 -1.61 -2.15
N ILE A 43 5.43 -2.90 -1.99
CA ILE A 43 5.52 -3.59 -0.71
C ILE A 43 6.54 -4.70 -0.84
N GLU A 44 7.51 -4.73 0.07
CA GLU A 44 8.49 -5.80 0.16
C GLU A 44 8.24 -6.58 1.45
N ALA A 45 7.94 -7.87 1.31
CA ALA A 45 7.58 -8.73 2.42
C ALA A 45 7.78 -10.18 2.06
N HIS A 46 7.68 -11.06 3.06
CA HIS A 46 7.77 -12.50 2.83
C HIS A 46 6.55 -13.01 2.07
N ASP A 47 6.77 -13.95 1.15
CA ASP A 47 5.71 -14.58 0.35
C ASP A 47 4.56 -15.10 1.18
N GLU A 48 4.89 -15.78 2.26
CA GLU A 48 3.89 -16.42 3.13
C GLU A 48 2.91 -15.43 3.73
N LYS A 49 3.36 -14.20 3.97
CA LYS A 49 2.55 -13.17 4.61
C LYS A 49 1.97 -12.17 3.60
N MET A 50 2.42 -12.24 2.35
CA MET A 50 2.06 -11.25 1.35
C MET A 50 0.55 -11.12 1.16
N GLN A 51 -0.16 -12.23 1.09
CA GLN A 51 -1.60 -12.22 0.88
C GLN A 51 -2.35 -11.49 2.00
N GLY A 52 -2.00 -11.79 3.26
CA GLY A 52 -2.59 -11.11 4.40
C GLY A 52 -2.24 -9.63 4.42
N ILE A 53 -1.00 -9.31 4.06
CA ILE A 53 -0.53 -7.92 3.98
C ILE A 53 -1.31 -7.16 2.91
N ILE A 54 -1.55 -7.77 1.75
CA ILE A 54 -2.32 -7.15 0.67
C ILE A 54 -3.73 -6.82 1.14
N GLU A 55 -4.40 -7.74 1.81
CA GLU A 55 -5.74 -7.52 2.31
C GLU A 55 -5.77 -6.40 3.34
N THR A 56 -4.81 -6.38 4.26
CA THR A 56 -4.72 -5.34 5.26
C THR A 56 -4.41 -3.99 4.60
N ALA A 57 -3.53 -3.98 3.60
CA ALA A 57 -3.21 -2.77 2.86
C ALA A 57 -4.44 -2.19 2.17
N LYS A 58 -5.28 -3.04 1.58
CA LYS A 58 -6.54 -2.59 0.99
C LYS A 58 -7.43 -1.90 2.02
N LYS A 59 -7.52 -2.47 3.21
CA LYS A 59 -8.33 -1.90 4.28
C LYS A 59 -7.77 -0.55 4.73
N ILE A 60 -6.45 -0.45 4.84
CA ILE A 60 -5.78 0.80 5.22
C ILE A 60 -6.04 1.89 4.18
N VAL A 61 -5.86 1.56 2.92
CA VAL A 61 -6.11 2.51 1.83
C VAL A 61 -7.56 2.98 1.84
N ASN A 62 -8.50 2.05 1.98
CA ASN A 62 -9.91 2.37 1.99
C ASN A 62 -10.29 3.23 3.21
N LYS A 63 -9.60 3.05 4.32
CA LYS A 63 -9.84 3.83 5.53
C LYS A 63 -9.47 5.31 5.35
N TYR A 64 -8.33 5.57 4.72
CA TYR A 64 -7.84 6.93 4.54
C TYR A 64 -8.40 7.58 3.28
N GLU A 65 -8.55 6.80 2.22
CA GLU A 65 -8.99 7.28 0.91
C GLU A 65 -9.97 6.28 0.30
N PRO A 66 -11.24 6.34 0.67
CA PRO A 66 -12.23 5.38 0.17
C PRO A 66 -12.48 5.47 -1.34
N ASP A 67 -12.13 6.60 -1.95
CA ASP A 67 -12.30 6.79 -3.40
C ASP A 67 -11.16 6.20 -4.22
N VAL A 68 -10.07 5.82 -3.57
CA VAL A 68 -8.92 5.23 -4.27
C VAL A 68 -9.20 3.79 -4.64
N VAL A 69 -8.89 3.43 -5.88
CA VAL A 69 -9.03 2.05 -6.35
C VAL A 69 -7.68 1.34 -6.17
N PHE A 70 -7.70 0.24 -5.45
CA PHE A 70 -6.52 -0.57 -5.19
C PHE A 70 -6.40 -1.65 -6.27
N LYS A 71 -5.38 -1.55 -7.10
CA LYS A 71 -5.15 -2.50 -8.19
C LYS A 71 -3.79 -3.16 -8.07
N ILE A 72 -3.68 -4.39 -8.53
CA ILE A 72 -2.41 -5.08 -8.61
C ILE A 72 -1.77 -4.71 -9.95
N ALA A 73 -0.53 -4.25 -9.86
CA ALA A 73 0.21 -3.85 -11.07
C ALA A 73 0.84 -5.07 -11.76
#